data_92a24d1a8f3873dfee33cd7841f15e6c
#
_entry.id   92a24d1a8f3873dfee33cd7841f15e6c
#
_cell.length_a   1.000
_cell.length_b   1.000
_cell.length_c   1.000
_cell.angle_alpha   90.00
_cell.angle_beta   90.00
_cell.angle_gamma   90.00
#
_symmetry.space_group_name_H-M   'P 1'
#
loop_
_entity.id
_entity.type
_entity.pdbx_description
1 polymer ?
#
loop_
_entity_poly.entity_id
_entity_poly.type
_entity_poly.pdbx_seq_one_letter_code
_entity_poly.pdbx_strand_id
1 'polypeptide(L)'
;MRWLSFYRDSGDAEGHLAYKKATFGYVVHDGEGKEGVVDAGKRSQFETLKQAIEENALDLLVESCGQIPDFSLDEIIYAPTITQPNKILCIGLNYKAHQEETGRGGEGVPTVFTRFAAAQIGHNQEMLRPKESAALDFEGEIAMIIGKGGRRIPKEEAMEHVIGFGIYNDGSVRDYQRHTSQFTPGKNFSATGGFGPWMMSPDEIGDLDEMEITTRLNGEVMQNAKAALLVHGFEELIEYCSSFIVLEPGDVIVTGTPAGVGAARDPMVFMKAGDVIEIEVKPIGVLSNRIVDG
;
A
#
# COMPACT_ATOMS: atom_id res chain seq x y z
N MET A 1 13.03 10.69 -0.18
CA MET A 1 13.73 9.37 -0.08
C MET A 1 12.72 8.24 -0.23
N ARG A 2 13.07 7.17 -0.99
CA ARG A 2 12.21 6.00 -1.17
C ARG A 2 12.64 4.91 -0.19
N TRP A 3 11.76 4.55 0.76
CA TRP A 3 12.00 3.54 1.80
C TRP A 3 11.21 2.28 1.54
N LEU A 4 11.83 1.10 1.73
CA LEU A 4 11.21 -0.20 1.48
C LEU A 4 11.61 -1.22 2.54
N SER A 5 10.77 -2.26 2.65
CA SER A 5 11.13 -3.51 3.33
C SER A 5 11.38 -4.61 2.31
N PHE A 6 12.32 -5.50 2.58
CA PHE A 6 12.71 -6.56 1.64
C PHE A 6 13.33 -7.78 2.36
N TYR A 7 13.42 -8.87 1.64
CA TYR A 7 14.14 -10.07 2.05
C TYR A 7 15.47 -10.15 1.27
N ARG A 8 16.54 -10.56 1.95
CA ARG A 8 17.88 -10.71 1.36
C ARG A 8 18.03 -12.00 0.57
N ASP A 9 17.20 -13.00 0.89
CA ASP A 9 17.27 -14.38 0.37
C ASP A 9 15.84 -14.88 0.11
N SER A 10 15.67 -15.75 -0.90
CA SER A 10 14.37 -16.37 -1.21
C SER A 10 13.84 -17.23 -0.07
N GLY A 11 14.71 -17.93 0.67
CA GLY A 11 14.33 -18.70 1.84
C GLY A 11 13.78 -17.85 2.99
N ASP A 12 14.15 -16.57 3.06
CA ASP A 12 13.62 -15.63 4.05
C ASP A 12 12.20 -15.18 3.72
N ALA A 13 11.82 -15.19 2.43
CA ALA A 13 10.50 -14.80 1.97
C ALA A 13 9.44 -15.92 2.12
N GLU A 14 9.84 -17.13 2.51
CA GLU A 14 8.95 -18.28 2.60
C GLU A 14 8.27 -18.43 3.96
N GLY A 15 7.01 -18.89 3.91
CA GLY A 15 6.20 -19.25 5.08
C GLY A 15 5.47 -18.07 5.74
N HIS A 16 4.52 -18.41 6.59
CA HIS A 16 3.60 -17.44 7.23
C HIS A 16 4.27 -16.47 8.22
N LEU A 17 5.52 -16.72 8.60
CA LEU A 17 6.31 -15.82 9.44
C LEU A 17 7.46 -15.12 8.68
N ALA A 18 7.43 -15.16 7.35
CA ALA A 18 8.45 -14.53 6.51
C ALA A 18 8.67 -13.04 6.87
N TYR A 19 7.60 -12.31 7.19
CA TYR A 19 7.67 -10.90 7.59
C TYR A 19 8.66 -10.63 8.75
N LYS A 20 8.93 -11.62 9.61
CA LYS A 20 9.90 -11.50 10.72
C LYS A 20 11.35 -11.51 10.27
N LYS A 21 11.61 -11.93 9.03
CA LYS A 21 12.96 -11.99 8.45
C LYS A 21 13.22 -10.83 7.49
N ALA A 22 12.19 -10.04 7.19
CA ALA A 22 12.34 -8.86 6.35
C ALA A 22 13.26 -7.85 7.04
N THR A 23 14.15 -7.27 6.25
CA THR A 23 14.94 -6.08 6.59
C THR A 23 14.32 -4.84 5.93
N PHE A 24 14.98 -3.70 6.06
CA PHE A 24 14.54 -2.46 5.42
C PHE A 24 15.72 -1.62 4.96
N GLY A 25 15.44 -0.73 4.05
CA GLY A 25 16.44 0.17 3.51
C GLY A 25 15.85 1.29 2.67
N TYR A 26 16.68 1.97 1.95
CA TYR A 26 16.30 3.07 1.07
C TYR A 26 17.02 2.97 -0.27
N VAL A 27 16.36 3.51 -1.30
CA VAL A 27 16.87 3.48 -2.67
C VAL A 27 17.86 4.62 -2.87
N VAL A 28 18.98 4.28 -3.47
CA VAL A 28 20.05 5.22 -3.90
C VAL A 28 20.43 4.96 -5.35
N HIS A 29 21.17 5.89 -5.94
CA HIS A 29 21.83 5.68 -7.23
C HIS A 29 23.30 5.38 -7.00
N ASP A 30 23.84 4.38 -7.69
CA ASP A 30 25.27 4.10 -7.70
C ASP A 30 26.04 5.14 -8.52
N GLY A 31 27.38 4.99 -8.60
CA GLY A 31 28.24 5.88 -9.37
C GLY A 31 28.00 5.88 -10.89
N GLU A 32 27.23 4.93 -11.41
CA GLU A 32 26.83 4.79 -12.82
C GLU A 32 25.38 5.24 -13.06
N GLY A 33 24.67 5.66 -12.00
CA GLY A 33 23.28 6.11 -12.05
C GLY A 33 22.25 4.96 -12.02
N LYS A 34 22.66 3.71 -11.73
CA LYS A 34 21.75 2.57 -11.53
C LYS A 34 21.20 2.62 -10.11
N GLU A 35 19.91 2.32 -9.98
CA GLU A 35 19.24 2.23 -8.68
C GLU A 35 19.63 0.97 -7.91
N GLY A 36 19.84 1.13 -6.61
CA GLY A 36 20.10 0.04 -5.68
C GLY A 36 19.63 0.38 -4.28
N VAL A 37 19.75 -0.56 -3.36
CA VAL A 37 19.25 -0.46 -1.99
C VAL A 37 20.41 -0.46 -1.00
N VAL A 38 20.41 0.52 -0.10
CA VAL A 38 21.21 0.50 1.12
C VAL A 38 20.43 -0.26 2.18
N ASP A 39 20.98 -1.34 2.72
CA ASP A 39 20.40 -2.15 3.79
C ASP A 39 20.58 -1.46 5.15
N ALA A 40 19.66 -0.57 5.50
CA ALA A 40 19.69 0.17 6.75
C ALA A 40 19.48 -0.74 7.97
N GLY A 41 18.68 -1.79 7.82
CA GLY A 41 18.48 -2.79 8.89
C GLY A 41 19.76 -3.55 9.26
N LYS A 42 20.67 -3.80 8.29
CA LYS A 42 21.99 -4.40 8.57
C LYS A 42 22.96 -3.41 9.21
N ARG A 43 22.82 -2.13 8.90
CA ARG A 43 23.77 -1.06 9.28
C ARG A 43 23.34 -0.29 10.54
N SER A 44 22.21 -0.67 11.15
CA SER A 44 21.65 0.02 12.31
C SER A 44 21.19 -0.96 13.40
N GLN A 45 20.66 -0.42 14.48
CA GLN A 45 20.06 -1.19 15.56
C GLN A 45 18.57 -1.53 15.33
N PHE A 46 17.96 -1.00 14.27
CA PHE A 46 16.54 -1.20 13.98
C PHE A 46 16.32 -2.47 13.16
N GLU A 47 15.35 -3.27 13.55
CA GLU A 47 15.02 -4.52 12.86
C GLU A 47 14.03 -4.32 11.71
N THR A 48 13.18 -3.26 11.79
CA THR A 48 12.13 -2.98 10.80
C THR A 48 12.04 -1.50 10.45
N LEU A 49 11.52 -1.21 9.26
CA LEU A 49 11.22 0.17 8.86
C LEU A 49 10.28 0.86 9.85
N LYS A 50 9.29 0.12 10.39
CA LYS A 50 8.37 0.63 11.40
C LYS A 50 9.11 1.12 12.65
N GLN A 51 10.05 0.34 13.18
CA GLN A 51 10.85 0.77 14.34
C GLN A 51 11.66 2.03 14.05
N ALA A 52 12.25 2.13 12.86
CA ALA A 52 12.98 3.33 12.46
C ALA A 52 12.06 4.58 12.38
N ILE A 53 10.80 4.39 11.95
CA ILE A 53 9.78 5.44 11.95
C ILE A 53 9.38 5.81 13.38
N GLU A 54 9.11 4.83 14.26
CA GLU A 54 8.74 5.03 15.66
C GLU A 54 9.77 5.87 16.42
N GLU A 55 11.05 5.67 16.12
CA GLU A 55 12.17 6.40 16.74
C GLU A 55 12.58 7.66 15.97
N ASN A 56 11.81 8.06 14.93
CA ASN A 56 12.10 9.21 14.08
C ASN A 56 13.54 9.21 13.53
N ALA A 57 14.02 8.03 13.12
CA ALA A 57 15.43 7.79 12.81
C ALA A 57 15.76 7.83 11.31
N LEU A 58 14.79 8.07 10.41
CA LEU A 58 15.00 7.91 8.97
C LEU A 58 16.11 8.82 8.42
N ASP A 59 16.12 10.09 8.79
CA ASP A 59 17.15 11.05 8.34
C ASP A 59 18.53 10.67 8.87
N LEU A 60 18.61 10.31 10.16
CA LEU A 60 19.85 9.84 10.77
C LEU A 60 20.39 8.59 10.06
N LEU A 61 19.52 7.67 9.64
CA LEU A 61 19.92 6.48 8.91
C LEU A 61 20.49 6.80 7.54
N VAL A 62 19.91 7.76 6.81
CA VAL A 62 20.46 8.21 5.53
C VAL A 62 21.86 8.79 5.70
N GLU A 63 22.09 9.58 6.75
CA GLU A 63 23.40 10.16 7.07
C GLU A 63 24.42 9.10 7.48
N SER A 64 24.03 8.16 8.36
CA SER A 64 24.94 7.20 8.97
C SER A 64 25.23 5.96 8.11
N CYS A 65 24.24 5.47 7.35
CA CYS A 65 24.39 4.29 6.52
C CYS A 65 25.02 4.57 5.15
N GLY A 66 25.02 5.84 4.70
CA GLY A 66 25.70 6.28 3.47
C GLY A 66 24.90 5.99 2.19
N GLN A 67 25.55 6.16 1.04
CA GLN A 67 24.92 6.16 -0.29
C GLN A 67 25.44 5.04 -1.22
N ILE A 68 26.16 4.06 -0.67
CA ILE A 68 26.66 2.93 -1.45
C ILE A 68 25.66 1.78 -1.30
N PRO A 69 25.01 1.33 -2.39
CA PRO A 69 24.03 0.25 -2.32
C PRO A 69 24.67 -1.08 -1.91
N ASP A 70 23.96 -1.88 -1.14
CA ASP A 70 24.33 -3.27 -0.80
C ASP A 70 23.82 -4.25 -1.86
N PHE A 71 22.68 -3.91 -2.50
CA PHE A 71 22.00 -4.74 -3.49
C PHE A 71 21.49 -3.88 -4.64
N SER A 72 21.40 -4.45 -5.83
CA SER A 72 20.54 -3.90 -6.90
C SER A 72 19.07 -4.25 -6.62
N LEU A 73 18.13 -3.51 -7.24
CA LEU A 73 16.69 -3.74 -7.01
C LEU A 73 16.19 -5.11 -7.52
N ASP A 74 16.93 -5.73 -8.42
CA ASP A 74 16.65 -7.07 -8.98
C ASP A 74 17.23 -8.22 -8.15
N GLU A 75 18.10 -7.93 -7.16
CA GLU A 75 18.67 -8.92 -6.24
C GLU A 75 17.85 -9.10 -4.95
N ILE A 76 16.86 -8.24 -4.71
CA ILE A 76 16.05 -8.33 -3.51
C ILE A 76 14.66 -8.91 -3.81
N ILE A 77 14.01 -9.45 -2.78
CA ILE A 77 12.60 -9.80 -2.82
C ILE A 77 11.86 -8.78 -1.96
N TYR A 78 10.95 -8.02 -2.58
CA TYR A 78 10.19 -7.01 -1.88
C TYR A 78 9.27 -7.62 -0.83
N ALA A 79 9.28 -7.09 0.38
CA ALA A 79 8.25 -7.30 1.39
C ALA A 79 7.19 -6.19 1.30
N PRO A 80 6.02 -6.34 1.94
CA PRO A 80 5.12 -5.19 2.13
C PRO A 80 5.88 -4.00 2.73
N THR A 81 5.65 -2.79 2.22
CA THR A 81 6.42 -1.59 2.62
C THR A 81 6.54 -1.45 4.13
N ILE A 82 5.43 -1.57 4.86
CA ILE A 82 5.41 -1.76 6.32
C ILE A 82 4.98 -3.20 6.59
N THR A 83 5.87 -4.02 7.09
CA THR A 83 5.64 -5.46 7.25
C THR A 83 4.68 -5.81 8.38
N GLN A 84 4.64 -4.98 9.43
CA GLN A 84 3.85 -5.21 10.65
C GLN A 84 3.18 -3.91 11.13
N PRO A 85 2.31 -3.28 10.31
CA PRO A 85 1.53 -2.16 10.80
C PRO A 85 0.60 -2.63 11.92
N ASN A 86 0.42 -1.82 12.97
CA ASN A 86 -0.57 -2.12 14.01
C ASN A 86 -1.99 -2.07 13.45
N LYS A 87 -2.22 -1.16 12.49
CA LYS A 87 -3.50 -0.97 11.82
C LYS A 87 -3.30 -0.73 10.32
N ILE A 88 -4.15 -1.35 9.50
CA ILE A 88 -4.37 -0.97 8.11
C ILE A 88 -5.85 -0.56 8.04
N LEU A 89 -6.10 0.74 8.01
CA LEU A 89 -7.43 1.32 7.89
C LEU A 89 -7.70 1.60 6.42
N CYS A 90 -8.73 0.97 5.86
CA CYS A 90 -9.08 1.13 4.45
C CYS A 90 -10.37 1.94 4.32
N ILE A 91 -10.42 2.82 3.33
CA ILE A 91 -11.54 3.72 3.09
C ILE A 91 -12.32 3.25 1.88
N GLY A 92 -13.54 2.82 2.10
CA GLY A 92 -14.43 2.40 1.02
C GLY A 92 -15.15 3.59 0.37
N LEU A 93 -15.40 3.48 -0.94
CA LEU A 93 -16.25 4.41 -1.70
C LEU A 93 -15.78 5.88 -1.65
N ASN A 94 -14.47 6.11 -1.73
CA ASN A 94 -13.89 7.44 -1.56
C ASN A 94 -13.61 8.19 -2.88
N TYR A 95 -14.12 7.72 -4.00
CA TYR A 95 -14.16 8.46 -5.28
C TYR A 95 -15.62 8.56 -5.75
N LYS A 96 -16.03 9.77 -6.13
CA LYS A 96 -17.43 10.01 -6.55
C LYS A 96 -17.84 9.10 -7.73
N ALA A 97 -16.99 8.98 -8.73
CA ALA A 97 -17.24 8.08 -9.88
C ALA A 97 -17.40 6.61 -9.44
N HIS A 98 -16.67 6.15 -8.41
CA HIS A 98 -16.84 4.81 -7.87
C HIS A 98 -18.13 4.63 -7.06
N GLN A 99 -18.58 5.67 -6.35
CA GLN A 99 -19.89 5.68 -5.70
C GLN A 99 -21.03 5.55 -6.74
N GLU A 100 -20.95 6.31 -7.83
CA GLU A 100 -21.92 6.27 -8.93
C GLU A 100 -21.93 4.90 -9.63
N GLU A 101 -20.76 4.34 -9.94
CA GLU A 101 -20.58 3.03 -10.57
C GLU A 101 -21.20 1.89 -9.75
N THR A 102 -21.03 1.92 -8.44
CA THR A 102 -21.51 0.85 -7.55
C THR A 102 -22.96 1.08 -7.07
N GLY A 103 -23.53 2.24 -7.31
CA GLY A 103 -24.82 2.65 -6.76
C GLY A 103 -24.80 2.75 -5.23
N ARG A 104 -23.63 2.93 -4.63
CA ARG A 104 -23.41 2.99 -3.17
C ARG A 104 -22.64 4.25 -2.83
N GLY A 105 -22.68 4.61 -1.56
CA GLY A 105 -22.04 5.80 -1.06
C GLY A 105 -23.06 6.91 -0.84
N GLY A 106 -22.61 8.02 -0.32
CA GLY A 106 -23.40 9.20 -0.01
C GLY A 106 -22.52 10.28 0.59
N GLU A 107 -23.05 11.47 0.71
CA GLU A 107 -22.42 12.54 1.48
C GLU A 107 -22.47 12.16 2.96
N GLY A 108 -21.34 12.16 3.64
CA GLY A 108 -21.29 11.82 5.06
C GLY A 108 -19.89 11.53 5.54
N VAL A 109 -19.79 10.58 6.45
CA VAL A 109 -18.50 10.15 7.04
C VAL A 109 -17.85 9.05 6.22
N PRO A 110 -16.50 8.93 6.23
CA PRO A 110 -15.78 7.88 5.54
C PRO A 110 -16.24 6.47 5.98
N THR A 111 -16.43 5.57 5.02
CA THR A 111 -16.63 4.14 5.31
C THR A 111 -15.29 3.52 5.63
N VAL A 112 -15.09 3.08 6.88
CA VAL A 112 -13.82 2.49 7.31
C VAL A 112 -13.96 1.00 7.54
N PHE A 113 -13.01 0.22 7.01
CA PHE A 113 -12.82 -1.20 7.30
C PHE A 113 -11.33 -1.49 7.49
N THR A 114 -10.96 -2.73 7.81
CA THR A 114 -9.58 -3.07 8.11
C THR A 114 -9.07 -4.22 7.26
N ARG A 115 -7.77 -4.18 6.97
CA ARG A 115 -6.99 -5.32 6.49
C ARG A 115 -5.98 -5.74 7.54
N PHE A 116 -5.58 -7.01 7.49
CA PHE A 116 -4.57 -7.55 8.38
C PHE A 116 -3.21 -7.64 7.68
N ALA A 117 -2.14 -7.39 8.42
CA ALA A 117 -0.78 -7.53 7.91
C ALA A 117 -0.52 -8.91 7.27
N ALA A 118 -1.14 -9.97 7.82
CA ALA A 118 -1.01 -11.34 7.33
C ALA A 118 -1.59 -11.57 5.92
N ALA A 119 -2.44 -10.67 5.41
CA ALA A 119 -3.02 -10.76 4.07
C ALA A 119 -2.18 -10.02 3.01
N GLN A 120 -1.07 -9.37 3.39
CA GLN A 120 -0.29 -8.49 2.52
C GLN A 120 0.87 -9.22 1.85
N ILE A 121 1.21 -8.76 0.65
CA ILE A 121 2.39 -9.14 -0.14
C ILE A 121 3.11 -7.89 -0.64
N GLY A 122 4.40 -8.02 -0.93
CA GLY A 122 5.22 -6.97 -1.54
C GLY A 122 5.10 -6.92 -3.07
N HIS A 123 5.79 -5.94 -3.64
CA HIS A 123 5.97 -5.82 -5.08
C HIS A 123 6.61 -7.09 -5.67
N ASN A 124 6.18 -7.51 -6.87
CA ASN A 124 6.62 -8.72 -7.56
C ASN A 124 6.37 -10.05 -6.83
N GLN A 125 5.73 -10.06 -5.67
CA GLN A 125 5.28 -11.30 -5.05
C GLN A 125 4.00 -11.82 -5.71
N GLU A 126 3.77 -13.13 -5.64
CA GLU A 126 2.60 -13.78 -6.22
C GLU A 126 1.34 -13.46 -5.39
N MET A 127 0.31 -12.96 -6.07
CA MET A 127 -1.03 -12.74 -5.49
C MET A 127 -1.86 -14.01 -5.66
N LEU A 128 -2.43 -14.52 -4.58
CA LEU A 128 -3.17 -15.76 -4.56
C LEU A 128 -4.65 -15.55 -4.92
N ARG A 129 -5.11 -16.16 -6.02
CA ARG A 129 -6.54 -16.33 -6.24
C ARG A 129 -7.01 -17.50 -5.36
N PRO A 130 -7.87 -17.24 -4.37
CA PRO A 130 -8.29 -18.31 -3.46
C PRO A 130 -9.15 -19.34 -4.21
N LYS A 131 -8.95 -20.63 -3.90
CA LYS A 131 -9.73 -21.73 -4.50
C LYS A 131 -11.23 -21.67 -4.18
N GLU A 132 -11.58 -20.95 -3.12
CA GLU A 132 -12.95 -20.77 -2.65
C GLU A 132 -13.75 -19.80 -3.53
N SER A 133 -13.09 -19.01 -4.40
CA SER A 133 -13.79 -18.01 -5.22
C SER A 133 -13.07 -17.72 -6.54
N ALA A 134 -13.86 -17.51 -7.58
CA ALA A 134 -13.38 -17.00 -8.86
C ALA A 134 -13.52 -15.46 -8.99
N ALA A 135 -13.96 -14.78 -7.93
CA ALA A 135 -14.30 -13.36 -7.97
C ALA A 135 -13.23 -12.48 -7.30
N LEU A 136 -11.93 -12.80 -7.52
CA LEU A 136 -10.83 -11.94 -7.08
C LEU A 136 -10.74 -10.71 -7.99
N ASP A 137 -10.96 -9.55 -7.42
CA ASP A 137 -10.98 -8.24 -8.07
C ASP A 137 -9.83 -7.35 -7.59
N PHE A 138 -9.48 -6.35 -8.36
CA PHE A 138 -8.43 -5.37 -8.07
C PHE A 138 -9.03 -4.04 -7.61
N GLU A 139 -8.31 -3.36 -6.74
CA GLU A 139 -8.58 -1.99 -6.29
C GLU A 139 -7.26 -1.26 -6.08
N GLY A 140 -6.83 -0.49 -7.10
CA GLY A 140 -5.65 0.35 -6.98
C GLY A 140 -5.92 1.54 -6.07
N GLU A 141 -5.02 1.79 -5.10
CA GLU A 141 -5.18 2.82 -4.07
C GLU A 141 -3.85 3.49 -3.72
N ILE A 142 -3.94 4.72 -3.21
CA ILE A 142 -2.84 5.41 -2.54
C ILE A 142 -2.88 5.02 -1.06
N ALA A 143 -1.73 4.72 -0.47
CA ALA A 143 -1.59 4.44 0.96
C ALA A 143 -0.82 5.55 1.65
N MET A 144 -1.37 6.13 2.72
CA MET A 144 -0.66 7.02 3.63
C MET A 144 -0.02 6.21 4.75
N ILE A 145 1.24 6.51 5.08
CA ILE A 145 1.96 5.90 6.20
C ILE A 145 2.11 6.97 7.30
N ILE A 146 1.65 6.63 8.50
CA ILE A 146 1.73 7.52 9.66
C ILE A 146 3.16 7.52 10.22
N GLY A 147 3.73 8.71 10.38
CA GLY A 147 5.05 8.93 10.98
C GLY A 147 4.99 9.43 12.41
N LYS A 148 4.04 10.31 12.69
CA LYS A 148 3.81 10.88 14.03
C LYS A 148 2.46 10.40 14.57
N GLY A 149 2.47 9.70 15.68
CA GLY A 149 1.23 9.23 16.31
C GLY A 149 0.37 10.37 16.86
N GLY A 150 -0.94 10.10 17.01
CA GLY A 150 -1.85 11.10 17.57
C GLY A 150 -3.27 10.58 17.76
N ARG A 151 -4.04 11.35 18.49
CA ARG A 151 -5.47 11.12 18.76
C ARG A 151 -6.21 12.44 18.67
N ARG A 152 -7.33 12.48 17.91
CA ARG A 152 -8.10 13.70 17.64
C ARG A 152 -7.23 14.77 16.97
N ILE A 153 -6.51 14.36 15.93
CA ILE A 153 -5.64 15.23 15.15
C ILE A 153 -6.54 16.19 14.35
N PRO A 154 -6.38 17.52 14.51
CA PRO A 154 -7.16 18.46 13.73
C PRO A 154 -6.73 18.44 12.25
N LYS A 155 -7.65 18.74 11.36
CA LYS A 155 -7.43 18.66 9.90
C LYS A 155 -6.22 19.49 9.45
N GLU A 156 -6.06 20.68 10.01
CA GLU A 156 -4.95 21.62 9.71
C GLU A 156 -3.56 21.10 10.11
N GLU A 157 -3.47 20.15 11.04
CA GLU A 157 -2.22 19.54 11.48
C GLU A 157 -2.00 18.14 10.86
N ALA A 158 -3.00 17.61 10.15
CA ALA A 158 -3.05 16.22 9.76
C ALA A 158 -1.82 15.76 8.93
N MET A 159 -1.38 16.59 7.98
CA MET A 159 -0.26 16.24 7.10
C MET A 159 1.09 16.18 7.82
N GLU A 160 1.25 16.81 8.98
CA GLU A 160 2.44 16.67 9.83
C GLU A 160 2.59 15.25 10.42
N HIS A 161 1.52 14.47 10.37
CA HIS A 161 1.49 13.10 10.85
C HIS A 161 1.84 12.06 9.77
N VAL A 162 1.94 12.46 8.49
CA VAL A 162 2.25 11.57 7.37
C VAL A 162 3.75 11.59 7.08
N ILE A 163 4.39 10.42 7.11
CA ILE A 163 5.83 10.31 6.77
C ILE A 163 6.03 9.92 5.30
N GLY A 164 5.04 9.34 4.66
CA GLY A 164 5.16 8.95 3.27
C GLY A 164 3.88 8.40 2.67
N PHE A 165 3.92 8.23 1.36
CA PHE A 165 2.88 7.62 0.55
C PHE A 165 3.42 6.40 -0.19
N GLY A 166 2.60 5.37 -0.31
CA GLY A 166 2.89 4.15 -1.04
C GLY A 166 1.75 3.75 -1.97
N ILE A 167 1.92 2.64 -2.66
CA ILE A 167 0.92 2.09 -3.57
C ILE A 167 0.33 0.83 -2.95
N TYR A 168 -0.99 0.70 -3.07
CA TYR A 168 -1.71 -0.42 -2.49
C TYR A 168 -2.67 -1.04 -3.50
N ASN A 169 -2.81 -2.36 -3.46
CA ASN A 169 -3.90 -3.08 -4.12
C ASN A 169 -4.79 -3.70 -3.03
N ASP A 170 -5.98 -3.13 -2.85
CA ASP A 170 -6.99 -3.67 -1.93
C ASP A 170 -7.75 -4.83 -2.59
N GLY A 171 -7.00 -5.87 -3.00
CA GLY A 171 -7.52 -7.03 -3.69
C GLY A 171 -8.70 -7.66 -2.95
N SER A 172 -9.82 -7.83 -3.66
CA SER A 172 -11.14 -8.10 -3.09
C SER A 172 -11.74 -9.37 -3.62
N VAL A 173 -12.12 -10.28 -2.74
CA VAL A 173 -12.91 -11.48 -3.10
C VAL A 173 -14.38 -11.10 -2.97
N ARG A 174 -15.01 -10.74 -4.10
CA ARG A 174 -16.30 -10.01 -4.14
C ARG A 174 -17.49 -10.74 -3.57
N ASP A 175 -17.61 -12.03 -3.78
CA ASP A 175 -18.67 -12.85 -3.18
C ASP A 175 -18.54 -12.87 -1.65
N TYR A 176 -17.33 -13.08 -1.10
CA TYR A 176 -17.07 -13.04 0.33
C TYR A 176 -17.24 -11.64 0.94
N GLN A 177 -16.88 -10.58 0.20
CA GLN A 177 -17.13 -9.19 0.63
C GLN A 177 -18.63 -8.91 0.84
N ARG A 178 -19.50 -9.63 0.11
CA ARG A 178 -20.96 -9.41 0.11
C ARG A 178 -21.74 -10.40 0.99
N HIS A 179 -21.07 -11.31 1.69
CA HIS A 179 -21.74 -12.27 2.58
C HIS A 179 -22.53 -11.56 3.69
N THR A 180 -22.02 -10.44 4.18
CA THR A 180 -22.65 -9.63 5.22
C THR A 180 -22.42 -8.15 4.92
N SER A 181 -22.83 -7.26 5.82
CA SER A 181 -22.50 -5.83 5.75
C SER A 181 -21.03 -5.53 6.06
N GLN A 182 -20.26 -6.51 6.58
CA GLN A 182 -18.86 -6.36 6.95
C GLN A 182 -17.95 -6.90 5.86
N PHE A 183 -17.03 -6.07 5.36
CA PHE A 183 -16.15 -6.41 4.22
C PHE A 183 -15.01 -7.36 4.58
N THR A 184 -14.70 -7.50 5.86
CA THR A 184 -13.52 -8.21 6.38
C THR A 184 -13.24 -9.56 5.72
N PRO A 185 -14.21 -10.48 5.52
CA PRO A 185 -13.92 -11.77 4.89
C PRO A 185 -13.41 -11.64 3.45
N GLY A 186 -14.00 -10.75 2.65
CA GLY A 186 -13.60 -10.53 1.26
C GLY A 186 -12.31 -9.76 1.08
N LYS A 187 -11.82 -9.10 2.12
CA LYS A 187 -10.64 -8.22 2.11
C LYS A 187 -9.39 -8.86 2.75
N ASN A 188 -9.49 -10.07 3.33
CA ASN A 188 -8.41 -10.64 4.13
C ASN A 188 -8.06 -12.10 3.77
N PHE A 189 -8.33 -12.55 2.56
CA PHE A 189 -7.71 -13.77 2.07
C PHE A 189 -6.18 -13.58 2.02
N SER A 190 -5.46 -14.64 2.32
CA SER A 190 -3.99 -14.61 2.30
C SER A 190 -3.46 -14.17 0.95
N ALA A 191 -2.43 -13.34 0.95
CA ALA A 191 -1.75 -12.84 -0.23
C ALA A 191 -2.65 -12.15 -1.27
N THR A 192 -3.68 -11.43 -0.82
CA THR A 192 -4.58 -10.64 -1.69
C THR A 192 -4.39 -9.13 -1.57
N GLY A 193 -3.57 -8.64 -0.64
CA GLY A 193 -3.25 -7.22 -0.49
C GLY A 193 -1.85 -6.91 -0.98
N GLY A 194 -1.69 -6.21 -2.10
CA GLY A 194 -0.39 -5.74 -2.56
C GLY A 194 0.01 -4.43 -1.88
N PHE A 195 1.25 -4.30 -1.36
CA PHE A 195 1.73 -3.07 -0.73
C PHE A 195 3.20 -2.81 -1.05
N GLY A 196 3.49 -1.82 -1.86
CA GLY A 196 4.85 -1.51 -2.29
C GLY A 196 4.90 -0.66 -3.56
N PRO A 197 6.04 -0.59 -4.26
CA PRO A 197 7.34 -1.20 -3.91
C PRO A 197 8.03 -0.54 -2.73
N TRP A 198 7.71 0.73 -2.46
CA TRP A 198 8.28 1.59 -1.41
C TRP A 198 7.28 2.64 -0.95
N MET A 199 7.63 3.39 0.08
CA MET A 199 7.03 4.68 0.38
C MET A 199 7.95 5.79 -0.09
N MET A 200 7.36 6.92 -0.49
CA MET A 200 8.03 8.17 -0.87
C MET A 200 7.57 9.28 0.08
N SER A 201 8.49 10.13 0.52
CA SER A 201 8.18 11.24 1.40
C SER A 201 7.34 12.33 0.70
N PRO A 202 6.48 13.06 1.43
CA PRO A 202 5.60 14.07 0.82
C PRO A 202 6.35 15.17 0.06
N ASP A 203 7.51 15.60 0.57
CA ASP A 203 8.35 16.64 -0.05
C ASP A 203 8.92 16.23 -1.43
N GLU A 204 9.14 14.94 -1.66
CA GLU A 204 9.56 14.42 -2.97
C GLU A 204 8.40 14.25 -3.96
N ILE A 205 7.18 14.07 -3.45
CA ILE A 205 5.98 13.97 -4.29
C ILE A 205 5.58 15.33 -4.82
N GLY A 206 5.71 16.39 -4.01
CA GLY A 206 5.30 17.75 -4.35
C GLY A 206 3.80 17.95 -4.15
N ASP A 207 3.08 18.28 -5.21
CA ASP A 207 1.62 18.49 -5.13
C ASP A 207 0.88 17.15 -5.02
N LEU A 208 0.32 16.89 -3.84
CA LEU A 208 -0.38 15.64 -3.53
C LEU A 208 -1.66 15.47 -4.35
N ASP A 209 -2.35 16.55 -4.71
CA ASP A 209 -3.56 16.53 -5.52
C ASP A 209 -3.27 16.07 -6.96
N GLU A 210 -2.05 16.29 -7.45
CA GLU A 210 -1.59 15.87 -8.77
C GLU A 210 -1.17 14.41 -8.83
N MET A 211 -1.09 13.69 -7.72
CA MET A 211 -0.84 12.24 -7.76
C MET A 211 -1.89 11.56 -8.64
N GLU A 212 -1.43 10.84 -9.65
CA GLU A 212 -2.29 10.10 -10.59
C GLU A 212 -2.14 8.61 -10.39
N ILE A 213 -3.24 7.95 -10.07
CA ILE A 213 -3.32 6.50 -9.97
C ILE A 213 -3.82 5.88 -11.28
N THR A 214 -3.13 4.86 -11.76
CA THR A 214 -3.54 4.07 -12.93
C THR A 214 -3.38 2.58 -12.64
N THR A 215 -4.48 1.83 -12.71
CA THR A 215 -4.47 0.36 -12.58
C THR A 215 -4.55 -0.28 -13.94
N ARG A 216 -3.67 -1.26 -14.22
CA ARG A 216 -3.65 -2.04 -15.47
C ARG A 216 -3.73 -3.52 -15.16
N LEU A 217 -4.60 -4.22 -15.88
CA LEU A 217 -4.65 -5.69 -15.90
C LEU A 217 -4.13 -6.17 -17.24
N ASN A 218 -3.02 -6.92 -17.24
CA ASN A 218 -2.34 -7.39 -18.47
C ASN A 218 -2.01 -6.23 -19.45
N GLY A 219 -1.64 -5.06 -18.91
CA GLY A 219 -1.33 -3.86 -19.69
C GLY A 219 -2.55 -3.02 -20.10
N GLU A 220 -3.79 -3.52 -19.98
CA GLU A 220 -5.01 -2.76 -20.26
C GLU A 220 -5.36 -1.86 -19.06
N VAL A 221 -5.60 -0.57 -19.34
CA VAL A 221 -5.99 0.40 -18.31
C VAL A 221 -7.41 0.10 -17.83
N MET A 222 -7.52 -0.21 -16.53
CA MET A 222 -8.77 -0.53 -15.87
C MET A 222 -9.30 0.64 -15.03
N GLN A 223 -8.42 1.35 -14.34
CA GLN A 223 -8.75 2.50 -13.50
C GLN A 223 -7.76 3.63 -13.77
N ASN A 224 -8.24 4.87 -13.73
CA ASN A 224 -7.39 6.06 -13.76
C ASN A 224 -8.09 7.21 -13.06
N ALA A 225 -7.40 7.88 -12.14
CA ALA A 225 -7.89 9.07 -11.44
C ALA A 225 -6.75 9.87 -10.80
N LYS A 226 -7.01 11.14 -10.49
CA LYS A 226 -6.16 11.95 -9.63
C LYS A 226 -6.61 11.89 -8.18
N ALA A 227 -5.67 12.11 -7.25
CA ALA A 227 -5.97 12.20 -5.81
C ALA A 227 -6.92 13.36 -5.48
N ALA A 228 -6.87 14.46 -6.23
CA ALA A 228 -7.82 15.58 -6.11
C ALA A 228 -9.29 15.18 -6.27
N LEU A 229 -9.60 13.99 -6.80
CA LEU A 229 -10.97 13.47 -6.97
C LEU A 229 -11.45 12.63 -5.79
N LEU A 230 -10.67 12.50 -4.72
CA LEU A 230 -11.10 11.89 -3.46
C LEU A 230 -12.29 12.66 -2.87
N VAL A 231 -13.31 11.95 -2.39
CA VAL A 231 -14.46 12.54 -1.70
C VAL A 231 -14.04 13.11 -0.35
N HIS A 232 -13.24 12.33 0.39
CA HIS A 232 -12.59 12.74 1.63
C HIS A 232 -11.08 12.79 1.37
N GLY A 233 -10.50 13.99 1.44
CA GLY A 233 -9.07 14.22 1.22
C GLY A 233 -8.21 13.64 2.35
N PHE A 234 -6.90 13.64 2.16
CA PHE A 234 -5.94 13.01 3.07
C PHE A 234 -6.06 13.53 4.52
N GLU A 235 -6.19 14.84 4.68
CA GLU A 235 -6.30 15.49 5.98
C GLU A 235 -7.59 15.10 6.70
N GLU A 236 -8.71 15.03 5.97
CA GLU A 236 -10.01 14.65 6.51
C GLU A 236 -10.02 13.19 6.97
N LEU A 237 -9.34 12.30 6.22
CA LEU A 237 -9.19 10.89 6.61
C LEU A 237 -8.41 10.73 7.92
N ILE A 238 -7.33 11.50 8.11
CA ILE A 238 -6.54 11.48 9.34
C ILE A 238 -7.36 12.02 10.52
N GLU A 239 -8.02 13.17 10.34
CA GLU A 239 -8.90 13.74 11.35
C GLU A 239 -9.97 12.73 11.75
N TYR A 240 -10.67 12.14 10.78
CA TYR A 240 -11.74 11.18 11.04
C TYR A 240 -11.20 9.93 11.73
N CYS A 241 -10.19 9.27 11.20
CA CYS A 241 -9.62 8.05 11.78
C CYS A 241 -9.08 8.30 13.19
N SER A 242 -8.36 9.40 13.41
CA SER A 242 -7.84 9.75 14.74
C SER A 242 -8.95 10.12 15.74
N SER A 243 -10.16 10.41 15.28
CA SER A 243 -11.31 10.71 16.14
C SER A 243 -11.76 9.51 16.98
N PHE A 244 -11.66 8.28 16.47
CA PHE A 244 -12.11 7.07 17.16
C PHE A 244 -10.99 6.14 17.63
N ILE A 245 -9.78 6.22 17.02
CA ILE A 245 -8.64 5.38 17.42
C ILE A 245 -7.36 6.25 17.51
N VAL A 246 -6.39 5.83 18.34
CA VAL A 246 -5.05 6.40 18.32
C VAL A 246 -4.34 5.93 17.04
N LEU A 247 -3.82 6.86 16.24
CA LEU A 247 -2.89 6.54 15.17
C LEU A 247 -1.48 6.43 15.74
N GLU A 248 -0.71 5.46 15.27
CA GLU A 248 0.64 5.17 15.71
C GLU A 248 1.61 5.19 14.52
N PRO A 249 2.91 5.49 14.73
CA PRO A 249 3.89 5.41 13.65
C PRO A 249 3.89 4.04 12.99
N GLY A 250 3.93 4.01 11.66
CA GLY A 250 3.84 2.79 10.86
C GLY A 250 2.41 2.26 10.62
N ASP A 251 1.36 2.90 11.16
CA ASP A 251 -0.01 2.64 10.73
C ASP A 251 -0.21 3.07 9.28
N VAL A 252 -1.13 2.40 8.59
CA VAL A 252 -1.41 2.64 7.17
C VAL A 252 -2.88 3.02 7.00
N ILE A 253 -3.15 4.11 6.27
CA ILE A 253 -4.48 4.48 5.80
C ILE A 253 -4.51 4.32 4.28
N VAL A 254 -5.33 3.39 3.79
CA VAL A 254 -5.53 3.10 2.36
C VAL A 254 -6.75 3.88 1.90
N THR A 255 -6.57 4.79 0.94
CA THR A 255 -7.43 5.98 0.78
C THR A 255 -8.66 5.80 -0.10
N GLY A 256 -8.85 4.61 -0.66
CA GLY A 256 -9.98 4.31 -1.56
C GLY A 256 -9.58 4.19 -3.01
N THR A 257 -10.37 3.44 -3.76
CA THR A 257 -10.15 3.12 -5.17
C THR A 257 -11.05 3.94 -6.09
N PRO A 258 -10.56 4.36 -7.29
CA PRO A 258 -11.40 5.00 -8.29
C PRO A 258 -12.34 4.00 -9.00
N ALA A 259 -13.23 4.51 -9.85
CA ALA A 259 -14.08 3.70 -10.72
C ALA A 259 -13.26 2.83 -11.68
N GLY A 260 -13.89 1.76 -12.19
CA GLY A 260 -13.30 0.81 -13.14
C GLY A 260 -12.93 -0.54 -12.56
N VAL A 261 -13.39 -0.82 -11.31
CA VAL A 261 -13.21 -2.16 -10.69
C VAL A 261 -13.85 -3.25 -11.54
N GLY A 262 -13.28 -4.46 -11.48
CA GLY A 262 -13.73 -5.56 -12.33
C GLY A 262 -15.17 -5.98 -12.11
N ALA A 263 -15.64 -5.93 -10.87
CA ALA A 263 -17.02 -6.32 -10.50
C ALA A 263 -18.11 -5.35 -11.00
N ALA A 264 -17.74 -4.13 -11.42
CA ALA A 264 -18.67 -3.14 -11.95
C ALA A 264 -18.71 -3.12 -13.49
N ARG A 265 -17.88 -3.92 -14.15
CA ARG A 265 -17.82 -3.99 -15.61
C ARG A 265 -18.91 -4.90 -16.19
N ASP A 266 -19.26 -4.68 -17.46
CA ASP A 266 -20.16 -5.54 -18.22
C ASP A 266 -19.48 -5.99 -19.54
N PRO A 267 -19.08 -7.27 -19.66
CA PRO A 267 -19.11 -8.30 -18.61
C PRO A 267 -18.13 -8.03 -17.45
N MET A 268 -18.42 -8.58 -16.25
CA MET A 268 -17.51 -8.51 -15.11
C MET A 268 -16.15 -9.13 -15.45
N VAL A 269 -15.07 -8.51 -14.93
CA VAL A 269 -13.68 -8.94 -15.13
C VAL A 269 -13.07 -9.26 -13.78
N PHE A 270 -12.64 -10.51 -13.58
CA PHE A 270 -11.93 -10.93 -12.36
C PHE A 270 -10.54 -11.47 -12.72
N MET A 271 -9.59 -11.27 -11.82
CA MET A 271 -8.23 -11.75 -11.98
C MET A 271 -8.16 -13.28 -11.89
N LYS A 272 -7.35 -13.88 -12.76
CA LYS A 272 -7.14 -15.33 -12.85
C LYS A 272 -5.65 -15.66 -12.92
N ALA A 273 -5.31 -16.90 -12.64
CA ALA A 273 -3.92 -17.36 -12.72
C ALA A 273 -3.29 -17.04 -14.08
N GLY A 274 -2.10 -16.49 -14.04
CA GLY A 274 -1.34 -16.01 -15.20
C GLY A 274 -1.50 -14.51 -15.48
N ASP A 275 -2.54 -13.85 -14.98
CA ASP A 275 -2.70 -12.39 -15.10
C ASP A 275 -1.61 -11.63 -14.34
N VAL A 276 -1.34 -10.41 -14.78
CA VAL A 276 -0.48 -9.44 -14.10
C VAL A 276 -1.29 -8.18 -13.81
N ILE A 277 -1.34 -7.81 -12.54
CA ILE A 277 -1.93 -6.54 -12.09
C ILE A 277 -0.83 -5.54 -11.80
N GLU A 278 -0.96 -4.33 -12.33
CA GLU A 278 -0.04 -3.22 -12.12
C GLU A 278 -0.81 -1.99 -11.67
N ILE A 279 -0.30 -1.35 -10.63
CA ILE A 279 -0.85 -0.11 -10.10
C ILE A 279 0.28 0.92 -10.08
N GLU A 280 0.16 1.93 -10.92
CA GLU A 280 1.07 3.06 -10.99
C GLU A 280 0.49 4.22 -10.19
N VAL A 281 1.29 4.85 -9.36
CA VAL A 281 1.00 6.14 -8.74
C VAL A 281 2.16 7.08 -9.04
N LYS A 282 1.92 8.12 -9.86
CA LYS A 282 2.93 9.13 -10.15
C LYS A 282 3.01 10.15 -9.00
N PRO A 283 4.22 10.49 -8.51
CA PRO A 283 5.54 10.05 -8.99
C PRO A 283 6.12 8.83 -8.23
N ILE A 284 5.34 8.11 -7.41
CA ILE A 284 5.85 7.08 -6.50
C ILE A 284 6.48 5.91 -7.27
N GLY A 285 5.78 5.36 -8.27
CA GLY A 285 6.27 4.23 -9.05
C GLY A 285 5.16 3.24 -9.42
N VAL A 286 5.51 1.95 -9.54
CA VAL A 286 4.60 0.86 -9.94
C VAL A 286 4.66 -0.30 -8.96
N LEU A 287 3.52 -0.69 -8.44
CA LEU A 287 3.29 -1.96 -7.74
C LEU A 287 2.82 -2.99 -8.77
N SER A 288 3.51 -4.12 -8.89
CA SER A 288 3.15 -5.20 -9.82
C SER A 288 3.05 -6.53 -9.08
N ASN A 289 2.02 -7.31 -9.37
CA ASN A 289 1.87 -8.67 -8.83
C ASN A 289 1.33 -9.61 -9.91
N ARG A 290 1.89 -10.81 -9.99
CA ARG A 290 1.40 -11.90 -10.83
C ARG A 290 0.37 -12.71 -10.05
N ILE A 291 -0.74 -13.07 -10.70
CA ILE A 291 -1.79 -13.88 -10.09
C ILE A 291 -1.46 -15.36 -10.26
N VAL A 292 -1.60 -16.13 -9.19
CA VAL A 292 -1.49 -17.60 -9.21
C VAL A 292 -2.68 -18.22 -8.46
N ASP A 293 -2.95 -19.50 -8.71
CA ASP A 293 -4.00 -20.23 -7.96
C ASP A 293 -3.46 -20.65 -6.58
N GLY A 294 -4.25 -20.39 -5.53
CA GLY A 294 -3.97 -20.71 -4.14
C GLY A 294 -4.43 -22.11 -3.71
#